data_ab67fab14977de904da3cf44f6685872
#
_entry.id   ab67fab14977de904da3cf44f6685872
#
_cell.length_a   1.000
_cell.length_b   1.000
_cell.length_c   1.000
_cell.angle_alpha   90.00
_cell.angle_beta   90.00
_cell.angle_gamma   90.00
#
_symmetry.space_group_name_H-M   'P 1'
#
loop_
_entity.id
_entity.type
_entity.pdbx_description
1 polymer ?
#
loop_
_entity_poly.entity_id
_entity_poly.type
_entity_poly.pdbx_seq_one_letter_code
_entity_poly.pdbx_strand_id
1 'polypeptide(L)'
;FSNWLLYLFSIFINYYAHDQMVKAAKIVENAANGDTPVYGINTGFGKLASIRIPTEQTELLQRNLILSHCCGVGEVLPEKIVRMIMTLKMLSLARGASGVRWELIEQIGALLKHGVTPVIPSQGSVGASGDLAPLAHMTAVLIGEGHAVFREETISGAEALDKIERKPLVLRAKEGLAMINGTQVSTALALAEIGRAHV
;
A
#
# COMPACT_ATOMS: atom_id res chain seq x y z
N PHE A 1 -17.80 -7.16 -9.53
CA PHE A 1 -16.92 -6.48 -10.50
C PHE A 1 -16.33 -7.55 -11.41
N SER A 2 -16.68 -7.53 -12.69
CA SER A 2 -16.23 -8.53 -13.65
C SER A 2 -14.72 -8.41 -13.88
N ASN A 3 -14.04 -9.53 -14.13
CA ASN A 3 -12.61 -9.61 -14.48
C ASN A 3 -12.21 -8.67 -15.64
N TRP A 4 -13.14 -8.25 -16.46
CA TRP A 4 -12.98 -7.30 -17.57
C TRP A 4 -12.58 -5.89 -17.13
N LEU A 5 -13.17 -5.37 -16.06
CA LEU A 5 -12.82 -4.04 -15.53
C LEU A 5 -11.37 -4.04 -14.99
N LEU A 6 -10.95 -5.11 -14.30
CA LEU A 6 -9.58 -5.24 -13.83
C LEU A 6 -8.58 -5.37 -14.99
N TYR A 7 -8.98 -6.00 -16.10
CA TYR A 7 -8.13 -6.16 -17.29
C TYR A 7 -7.95 -4.83 -18.06
N LEU A 8 -9.04 -4.11 -18.31
CA LEU A 8 -9.00 -2.77 -18.90
C LEU A 8 -8.21 -1.79 -18.03
N PHE A 9 -8.37 -1.90 -16.72
CA PHE A 9 -7.68 -1.09 -15.72
C PHE A 9 -6.17 -1.34 -15.72
N SER A 10 -5.75 -2.61 -15.81
CA SER A 10 -4.37 -3.03 -15.94
C SER A 10 -3.70 -2.45 -17.20
N ILE A 11 -4.40 -2.45 -18.33
CA ILE A 11 -3.90 -1.88 -19.59
C ILE A 11 -3.78 -0.36 -19.50
N PHE A 12 -4.76 0.32 -18.91
CA PHE A 12 -4.75 1.77 -18.79
C PHE A 12 -3.64 2.28 -17.85
N ILE A 13 -3.45 1.63 -16.72
CA ILE A 13 -2.35 1.96 -15.79
C ILE A 13 -1.00 1.73 -16.49
N ASN A 14 -0.83 0.64 -17.22
CA ASN A 14 0.45 0.29 -17.83
C ASN A 14 0.94 1.30 -18.88
N TYR A 15 0.03 1.86 -19.69
CA TYR A 15 0.39 2.71 -20.83
C TYR A 15 0.74 4.17 -20.45
N TYR A 16 0.10 4.73 -19.43
CA TYR A 16 0.22 6.17 -19.13
C TYR A 16 0.92 6.49 -17.81
N ALA A 17 0.95 5.55 -16.88
CA ALA A 17 1.46 5.80 -15.53
C ALA A 17 2.92 5.42 -15.33
N HIS A 18 3.41 4.39 -16.03
CA HIS A 18 4.73 3.81 -15.80
C HIS A 18 5.86 4.85 -15.87
N ASP A 19 5.95 5.61 -16.97
CA ASP A 19 7.03 6.56 -17.18
C ASP A 19 7.03 7.69 -16.15
N GLN A 20 5.84 8.16 -15.74
CA GLN A 20 5.72 9.18 -14.71
C GLN A 20 6.15 8.64 -13.36
N MET A 21 5.76 7.42 -13.03
CA MET A 21 6.16 6.78 -11.77
C MET A 21 7.67 6.55 -11.71
N VAL A 22 8.29 6.06 -12.80
CA VAL A 22 9.75 5.87 -12.89
C VAL A 22 10.48 7.18 -12.67
N LYS A 23 10.05 8.26 -13.33
CA LYS A 23 10.64 9.60 -13.15
C LYS A 23 10.50 10.09 -11.71
N ALA A 24 9.31 9.96 -11.11
CA ALA A 24 9.07 10.38 -9.74
C ALA A 24 9.84 9.55 -8.71
N ALA A 25 9.94 8.22 -8.90
CA ALA A 25 10.75 7.35 -8.07
C ALA A 25 12.24 7.73 -8.12
N LYS A 26 12.74 8.11 -9.30
CA LYS A 26 14.13 8.57 -9.46
C LYS A 26 14.41 9.88 -8.70
N ILE A 27 13.45 10.78 -8.66
CA ILE A 27 13.57 12.03 -7.85
C ILE A 27 13.70 11.68 -6.37
N VAL A 28 12.87 10.75 -5.87
CA VAL A 28 12.92 10.30 -4.47
C VAL A 28 14.24 9.60 -4.17
N GLU A 29 14.72 8.73 -5.06
CA GLU A 29 16.01 8.05 -4.92
C GLU A 29 17.18 9.05 -4.84
N ASN A 30 17.18 10.05 -5.71
CA ASN A 30 18.20 11.11 -5.68
C ASN A 30 18.16 11.90 -4.38
N ALA A 31 16.96 12.25 -3.90
CA ALA A 31 16.77 12.94 -2.63
C ALA A 31 17.19 12.10 -1.42
N ALA A 32 16.94 10.77 -1.47
CA ALA A 32 17.34 9.84 -0.41
C ALA A 32 18.87 9.76 -0.26
N ASN A 33 19.59 9.81 -1.37
CA ASN A 33 21.05 9.79 -1.40
C ASN A 33 21.68 11.18 -1.20
N GLY A 34 20.89 12.24 -1.20
CA GLY A 34 21.37 13.61 -1.04
C GLY A 34 21.60 14.00 0.43
N ASP A 35 22.27 15.14 0.65
CA ASP A 35 22.61 15.64 1.99
C ASP A 35 21.52 16.49 2.62
N THR A 36 20.60 17.03 1.82
CA THR A 36 19.50 17.85 2.30
C THR A 36 18.42 16.99 2.96
N PRO A 37 18.02 17.27 4.22
CA PRO A 37 16.92 16.58 4.86
C PRO A 37 15.60 16.78 4.11
N VAL A 38 14.97 15.68 3.70
CA VAL A 38 13.65 15.70 3.05
C VAL A 38 12.72 14.77 3.83
N TYR A 39 11.64 15.34 4.38
CA TYR A 39 10.70 14.64 5.23
C TYR A 39 10.15 13.36 4.56
N GLY A 40 10.22 12.28 5.30
CA GLY A 40 9.70 10.97 4.87
C GLY A 40 10.53 10.26 3.80
N ILE A 41 11.64 10.88 3.34
CA ILE A 41 12.59 10.29 2.38
C ILE A 41 13.86 9.85 3.12
N ASN A 42 14.61 10.80 3.70
CA ASN A 42 15.85 10.55 4.42
C ASN A 42 15.83 11.10 5.85
N THR A 43 14.65 11.32 6.41
CA THR A 43 14.44 11.68 7.81
C THR A 43 13.50 10.70 8.51
N GLY A 44 13.47 10.73 9.83
CA GLY A 44 12.42 10.08 10.60
C GLY A 44 11.06 10.76 10.45
N PHE A 45 10.08 10.29 11.22
CA PHE A 45 8.69 10.76 11.17
C PHE A 45 8.31 11.47 12.47
N GLY A 46 7.30 12.33 12.42
CA GLY A 46 6.77 13.03 13.58
C GLY A 46 7.84 13.85 14.29
N LYS A 47 8.12 13.54 15.55
CA LYS A 47 9.16 14.20 16.34
C LYS A 47 10.59 14.02 15.79
N LEU A 48 10.80 13.02 14.95
CA LEU A 48 12.08 12.71 14.31
C LEU A 48 12.19 13.31 12.90
N ALA A 49 11.30 14.20 12.51
CA ALA A 49 11.24 14.79 11.16
C ALA A 49 12.50 15.56 10.74
N SER A 50 13.27 16.07 11.71
CA SER A 50 14.55 16.76 11.51
C SER A 50 15.77 15.85 11.63
N ILE A 51 15.59 14.60 12.06
CA ILE A 51 16.68 13.65 12.25
C ILE A 51 16.91 12.89 10.95
N ARG A 52 18.11 13.07 10.40
CA ARG A 52 18.53 12.34 9.19
C ARG A 52 18.70 10.85 9.52
N ILE A 53 18.17 10.01 8.67
CA ILE A 53 18.30 8.55 8.74
C ILE A 53 19.40 8.13 7.75
N PRO A 54 20.40 7.36 8.20
CA PRO A 54 21.40 6.79 7.29
C PRO A 54 20.73 5.92 6.21
N THR A 55 21.28 5.95 5.00
CA THR A 55 20.71 5.21 3.85
C THR A 55 20.56 3.72 4.14
N GLU A 56 21.50 3.13 4.90
CA GLU A 56 21.49 1.72 5.30
C GLU A 56 20.33 1.37 6.23
N GLN A 57 19.75 2.36 6.91
CA GLN A 57 18.63 2.17 7.83
C GLN A 57 17.26 2.49 7.19
N THR A 58 17.26 2.99 5.97
CA THR A 58 16.02 3.44 5.31
C THR A 58 15.02 2.31 5.14
N GLU A 59 15.46 1.14 4.69
CA GLU A 59 14.58 -0.03 4.49
C GLU A 59 13.99 -0.51 5.81
N LEU A 60 14.80 -0.58 6.86
CA LEU A 60 14.35 -0.94 8.20
C LEU A 60 13.34 0.08 8.74
N LEU A 61 13.58 1.37 8.52
CA LEU A 61 12.65 2.45 8.90
C LEU A 61 11.30 2.27 8.22
N GLN A 62 11.27 2.03 6.90
CA GLN A 62 10.02 1.85 6.15
C GLN A 62 9.27 0.60 6.63
N ARG A 63 9.96 -0.52 6.85
CA ARG A 63 9.37 -1.73 7.41
C ARG A 63 8.79 -1.48 8.80
N ASN A 64 9.54 -0.86 9.69
CA ASN A 64 9.10 -0.55 11.04
C ASN A 64 7.92 0.44 11.07
N LEU A 65 7.86 1.38 10.12
CA LEU A 65 6.72 2.26 9.94
C LEU A 65 5.45 1.44 9.67
N ILE A 66 5.49 0.47 8.78
CA ILE A 66 4.35 -0.40 8.49
C ILE A 66 3.97 -1.20 9.74
N LEU A 67 4.91 -1.91 10.34
CA LEU A 67 4.63 -2.81 11.46
C LEU A 67 4.08 -2.06 12.69
N SER A 68 4.62 -0.89 13.00
CA SER A 68 4.15 -0.06 14.13
C SER A 68 2.74 0.49 13.93
N HIS A 69 2.26 0.59 12.68
CA HIS A 69 0.91 1.04 12.35
C HIS A 69 -0.08 -0.11 12.16
N CYS A 70 0.36 -1.37 12.18
CA CYS A 70 -0.52 -2.54 12.18
C CYS A 70 -1.20 -2.75 13.55
N CYS A 71 -1.94 -1.75 14.00
CA CYS A 71 -2.58 -1.72 15.32
C CYS A 71 -4.12 -1.74 15.24
N GLY A 72 -4.68 -2.08 14.08
CA GLY A 72 -6.12 -2.20 13.89
C GLY A 72 -6.71 -3.33 14.73
N VAL A 73 -7.96 -3.16 15.16
CA VAL A 73 -8.73 -4.12 15.95
C VAL A 73 -10.15 -4.28 15.40
N GLY A 74 -10.94 -5.15 15.99
CA GLY A 74 -12.30 -5.42 15.59
C GLY A 74 -12.43 -6.49 14.50
N GLU A 75 -13.60 -6.56 13.90
CA GLU A 75 -13.91 -7.53 12.85
C GLU A 75 -13.12 -7.23 11.56
N VAL A 76 -12.91 -8.26 10.75
CA VAL A 76 -12.22 -8.12 9.46
C VAL A 76 -13.15 -7.46 8.44
N LEU A 77 -12.63 -6.52 7.67
CA LEU A 77 -13.36 -5.90 6.57
C LEU A 77 -13.72 -6.95 5.49
N PRO A 78 -14.93 -6.86 4.93
CA PRO A 78 -15.35 -7.76 3.85
C PRO A 78 -14.39 -7.72 2.64
N GLU A 79 -14.14 -8.87 2.03
CA GLU A 79 -13.22 -9.02 0.88
C GLU A 79 -13.45 -7.95 -0.21
N LYS A 80 -14.70 -7.72 -0.59
CA LYS A 80 -15.05 -6.73 -1.63
C LYS A 80 -14.59 -5.30 -1.27
N ILE A 81 -14.63 -4.94 0.01
CA ILE A 81 -14.15 -3.64 0.50
C ILE A 81 -12.64 -3.58 0.40
N VAL A 82 -11.94 -4.62 0.85
CA VAL A 82 -10.47 -4.69 0.79
C VAL A 82 -9.98 -4.62 -0.65
N ARG A 83 -10.61 -5.35 -1.57
CA ARG A 83 -10.30 -5.28 -3.01
C ARG A 83 -10.50 -3.88 -3.59
N MET A 84 -11.55 -3.17 -3.15
CA MET A 84 -11.77 -1.78 -3.54
C MET A 84 -10.68 -0.86 -2.98
N ILE A 85 -10.27 -1.04 -1.72
CA ILE A 85 -9.15 -0.30 -1.10
C ILE A 85 -7.86 -0.48 -1.92
N MET A 86 -7.52 -1.73 -2.26
CA MET A 86 -6.35 -2.06 -3.07
C MET A 86 -6.40 -1.38 -4.44
N THR A 87 -7.55 -1.42 -5.12
CA THR A 87 -7.77 -0.78 -6.42
C THR A 87 -7.62 0.74 -6.33
N LEU A 88 -8.24 1.38 -5.34
CA LEU A 88 -8.13 2.82 -5.12
C LEU A 88 -6.68 3.22 -4.80
N LYS A 89 -5.96 2.38 -4.04
CA LYS A 89 -4.55 2.61 -3.75
C LYS A 89 -3.68 2.55 -5.01
N MET A 90 -3.87 1.55 -5.85
CA MET A 90 -3.20 1.45 -7.15
C MET A 90 -3.44 2.70 -7.99
N LEU A 91 -4.70 3.14 -8.12
CA LEU A 91 -5.08 4.36 -8.85
C LEU A 91 -4.36 5.60 -8.32
N SER A 92 -4.33 5.76 -7.02
CA SER A 92 -3.68 6.89 -6.37
C SER A 92 -2.17 6.91 -6.65
N LEU A 93 -1.50 5.76 -6.53
CA LEU A 93 -0.06 5.64 -6.78
C LEU A 93 0.28 5.79 -8.27
N ALA A 94 -0.56 5.25 -9.16
CA ALA A 94 -0.39 5.31 -10.61
C ALA A 94 -0.42 6.75 -11.18
N ARG A 95 -0.88 7.72 -10.41
CA ARG A 95 -0.74 9.14 -10.78
C ARG A 95 0.70 9.64 -10.83
N GLY A 96 1.66 8.86 -10.34
CA GLY A 96 3.09 9.19 -10.38
C GLY A 96 3.54 10.29 -9.41
N ALA A 97 2.64 10.83 -8.58
CA ALA A 97 2.97 11.92 -7.64
C ALA A 97 3.63 11.44 -6.34
N SER A 98 3.52 10.15 -6.02
CA SER A 98 3.98 9.59 -4.73
C SER A 98 5.48 9.24 -4.70
N GLY A 99 6.13 9.14 -5.85
CA GLY A 99 7.54 8.80 -5.97
C GLY A 99 7.88 7.37 -5.54
N VAL A 100 6.97 6.45 -5.76
CA VAL A 100 7.14 5.03 -5.47
C VAL A 100 7.49 4.26 -6.73
N ARG A 101 8.17 3.13 -6.57
CA ARG A 101 8.52 2.24 -7.68
C ARG A 101 7.30 1.53 -8.26
N TRP A 102 7.42 1.16 -9.53
CA TRP A 102 6.38 0.42 -10.24
C TRP A 102 6.06 -0.95 -9.62
N GLU A 103 7.05 -1.60 -9.02
CA GLU A 103 6.92 -2.89 -8.37
C GLU A 103 5.83 -2.93 -7.27
N LEU A 104 5.52 -1.77 -6.64
CA LEU A 104 4.42 -1.70 -5.68
C LEU A 104 3.06 -1.90 -6.37
N ILE A 105 2.88 -1.30 -7.54
CA ILE A 105 1.68 -1.47 -8.38
C ILE A 105 1.55 -2.92 -8.81
N GLU A 106 2.64 -3.51 -9.30
CA GLU A 106 2.66 -4.92 -9.74
C GLU A 106 2.31 -5.87 -8.60
N GLN A 107 2.82 -5.60 -7.40
CA GLN A 107 2.54 -6.46 -6.25
C GLN A 107 1.07 -6.39 -5.83
N ILE A 108 0.49 -5.18 -5.72
CA ILE A 108 -0.94 -5.02 -5.42
C ILE A 108 -1.78 -5.67 -6.52
N GLY A 109 -1.42 -5.44 -7.79
CA GLY A 109 -2.09 -6.05 -8.93
C GLY A 109 -2.03 -7.58 -8.93
N ALA A 110 -0.90 -8.16 -8.52
CA ALA A 110 -0.75 -9.60 -8.38
C ALA A 110 -1.69 -10.17 -7.30
N LEU A 111 -1.75 -9.54 -6.11
CA LEU A 111 -2.70 -9.95 -5.07
C LEU A 111 -4.15 -9.92 -5.60
N LEU A 112 -4.55 -8.82 -6.24
CA LEU A 112 -5.90 -8.68 -6.83
C LEU A 112 -6.20 -9.74 -7.88
N LYS A 113 -5.23 -10.03 -8.77
CA LYS A 113 -5.36 -10.99 -9.87
C LYS A 113 -5.55 -12.43 -9.34
N HIS A 114 -4.81 -12.78 -8.30
CA HIS A 114 -4.80 -14.14 -7.75
C HIS A 114 -5.81 -14.35 -6.60
N GLY A 115 -6.58 -13.32 -6.24
CA GLY A 115 -7.59 -13.41 -5.18
C GLY A 115 -6.99 -13.49 -3.78
N VAL A 116 -5.80 -12.92 -3.57
CA VAL A 116 -5.21 -12.76 -2.25
C VAL A 116 -5.73 -11.48 -1.62
N THR A 117 -6.44 -11.60 -0.50
CA THR A 117 -7.08 -10.47 0.17
C THR A 117 -6.44 -10.24 1.54
N PRO A 118 -5.73 -9.11 1.76
CA PRO A 118 -5.18 -8.77 3.07
C PRO A 118 -6.24 -8.75 4.17
N VAL A 119 -5.92 -9.28 5.33
CA VAL A 119 -6.76 -9.21 6.53
C VAL A 119 -6.61 -7.81 7.13
N ILE A 120 -7.68 -7.01 7.04
CA ILE A 120 -7.70 -5.63 7.54
C ILE A 120 -8.78 -5.52 8.61
N PRO A 121 -8.42 -5.25 9.88
CA PRO A 121 -9.40 -4.96 10.94
C PRO A 121 -10.19 -3.69 10.65
N SER A 122 -11.46 -3.68 11.04
CA SER A 122 -12.40 -2.59 10.73
C SER A 122 -12.18 -1.31 11.53
N GLN A 123 -11.47 -1.38 12.66
CA GLN A 123 -11.22 -0.26 13.56
C GLN A 123 -9.72 0.03 13.63
N GLY A 124 -9.32 1.26 13.37
CA GLY A 124 -7.91 1.67 13.41
C GLY A 124 -7.61 2.98 12.70
N SER A 125 -8.43 3.39 11.73
CA SER A 125 -8.32 4.73 11.15
C SER A 125 -8.87 5.77 12.14
N VAL A 126 -8.11 6.84 12.34
CA VAL A 126 -8.55 8.01 13.14
C VAL A 126 -8.85 9.22 12.26
N GLY A 127 -8.78 9.06 10.93
CA GLY A 127 -9.07 10.11 9.95
C GLY A 127 -8.06 11.26 9.92
N ALA A 128 -6.99 11.18 10.71
CA ALA A 128 -5.94 12.22 10.76
C ALA A 128 -4.80 11.86 9.81
N SER A 129 -4.61 12.64 8.76
CA SER A 129 -3.59 12.44 7.71
C SER A 129 -3.70 11.13 6.94
N GLY A 130 -4.88 10.52 6.91
CA GLY A 130 -5.17 9.28 6.18
C GLY A 130 -5.57 8.10 7.06
N ASP A 131 -5.81 6.99 6.40
CA ASP A 131 -6.27 5.73 7.00
C ASP A 131 -5.05 4.83 7.33
N LEU A 132 -4.14 5.31 8.21
CA LEU A 132 -2.80 4.73 8.37
C LEU A 132 -2.85 3.25 8.78
N ALA A 133 -3.56 2.93 9.88
CA ALA A 133 -3.57 1.56 10.41
C ALA A 133 -4.15 0.53 9.42
N PRO A 134 -5.33 0.71 8.83
CA PRO A 134 -5.84 -0.27 7.87
C PRO A 134 -4.98 -0.36 6.59
N LEU A 135 -4.40 0.74 6.10
CA LEU A 135 -3.46 0.70 4.99
C LEU A 135 -2.13 0.03 5.36
N ALA A 136 -1.71 0.11 6.63
CA ALA A 136 -0.56 -0.64 7.12
C ALA A 136 -0.80 -2.15 7.10
N HIS A 137 -1.98 -2.62 7.54
CA HIS A 137 -2.35 -4.04 7.42
C HIS A 137 -2.35 -4.53 5.97
N MET A 138 -2.86 -3.73 5.03
CA MET A 138 -2.77 -4.04 3.60
C MET A 138 -1.31 -4.15 3.15
N THR A 139 -0.47 -3.18 3.54
CA THR A 139 0.92 -3.10 3.12
C THR A 139 1.78 -4.20 3.75
N ALA A 140 1.46 -4.63 4.97
CA ALA A 140 2.14 -5.72 5.64
C ALA A 140 2.19 -6.98 4.77
N VAL A 141 1.09 -7.34 4.11
CA VAL A 141 1.05 -8.50 3.21
C VAL A 141 2.02 -8.35 2.02
N LEU A 142 2.19 -7.14 1.48
CA LEU A 142 3.12 -6.90 0.37
C LEU A 142 4.58 -7.14 0.76
N ILE A 143 4.93 -6.96 2.02
CA ILE A 143 6.27 -7.17 2.57
C ILE A 143 6.43 -8.54 3.26
N GLY A 144 5.45 -9.44 3.11
CA GLY A 144 5.48 -10.79 3.67
C GLY A 144 5.08 -10.90 5.13
N GLU A 145 4.54 -9.83 5.71
CA GLU A 145 4.07 -9.77 7.09
C GLU A 145 2.54 -9.83 7.17
N GLY A 146 1.99 -9.87 8.38
CA GLY A 146 0.53 -9.89 8.58
C GLY A 146 -0.12 -11.16 8.03
N HIS A 147 -1.41 -11.06 7.71
CA HIS A 147 -2.22 -12.19 7.24
C HIS A 147 -3.04 -11.80 6.01
N ALA A 148 -3.36 -12.80 5.19
CA ALA A 148 -4.24 -12.67 4.04
C ALA A 148 -5.20 -13.86 3.95
N VAL A 149 -6.35 -13.62 3.34
CA VAL A 149 -7.28 -14.69 2.94
C VAL A 149 -6.92 -15.10 1.52
N PHE A 150 -6.71 -16.40 1.31
CA PHE A 150 -6.49 -17.02 0.01
C PHE A 150 -7.29 -18.30 -0.06
N ARG A 151 -8.22 -18.44 -1.03
CA ARG A 151 -9.11 -19.62 -1.19
C ARG A 151 -9.83 -19.99 0.11
N GLU A 152 -10.40 -18.99 0.77
CA GLU A 152 -11.17 -19.11 2.04
C GLU A 152 -10.32 -19.45 3.29
N GLU A 153 -9.01 -19.62 3.15
CA GLU A 153 -8.09 -19.86 4.26
C GLU A 153 -7.35 -18.57 4.66
N THR A 154 -7.20 -18.34 5.95
CA THR A 154 -6.36 -17.26 6.49
C THR A 154 -4.94 -17.79 6.67
N ILE A 155 -4.00 -17.23 5.93
CA ILE A 155 -2.59 -17.63 5.93
C ILE A 155 -1.69 -16.42 6.19
N SER A 156 -0.41 -16.64 6.46
CA SER A 156 0.55 -15.54 6.61
C SER A 156 0.78 -14.79 5.29
N GLY A 157 1.18 -13.52 5.39
CA GLY A 157 1.51 -12.72 4.20
C GLY A 157 2.63 -13.35 3.36
N ALA A 158 3.65 -13.91 4.01
CA ALA A 158 4.74 -14.61 3.32
C ALA A 158 4.24 -15.84 2.54
N GLU A 159 3.42 -16.69 3.19
CA GLU A 159 2.83 -17.85 2.54
C GLU A 159 1.90 -17.46 1.39
N ALA A 160 1.11 -16.40 1.55
CA ALA A 160 0.23 -15.90 0.50
C ALA A 160 0.99 -15.44 -0.74
N LEU A 161 2.12 -14.77 -0.54
CA LEU A 161 3.00 -14.37 -1.65
C LEU A 161 3.65 -15.57 -2.33
N ASP A 162 4.13 -16.55 -1.56
CA ASP A 162 4.74 -17.78 -2.10
C ASP A 162 3.75 -18.54 -2.99
N LYS A 163 2.48 -18.69 -2.55
CA LYS A 163 1.42 -19.35 -3.33
C LYS A 163 1.12 -18.69 -4.69
N ILE A 164 1.47 -17.45 -4.87
CA ILE A 164 1.31 -16.70 -6.14
C ILE A 164 2.65 -16.40 -6.82
N GLU A 165 3.72 -17.09 -6.42
CA GLU A 165 5.07 -16.98 -6.97
C GLU A 165 5.63 -15.55 -6.91
N ARG A 166 5.35 -14.84 -5.81
CA ARG A 166 5.84 -13.49 -5.53
C ARG A 166 6.75 -13.48 -4.31
N LYS A 167 7.75 -12.62 -4.33
CA LYS A 167 8.62 -12.38 -3.17
C LYS A 167 8.11 -11.18 -2.37
N PRO A 168 8.33 -11.18 -1.04
CA PRO A 168 8.11 -9.99 -0.23
C PRO A 168 8.87 -8.79 -0.79
N LEU A 169 8.22 -7.64 -0.84
CA LEU A 169 8.87 -6.39 -1.24
C LEU A 169 9.75 -5.87 -0.10
N VAL A 170 10.93 -5.37 -0.47
CA VAL A 170 11.73 -4.51 0.40
C VAL A 170 11.37 -3.07 0.06
N LEU A 171 10.77 -2.35 1.02
CA LEU A 171 10.35 -0.97 0.83
C LEU A 171 11.56 -0.03 0.83
N ARG A 172 11.63 0.85 -0.15
CA ARG A 172 12.65 1.91 -0.24
C ARG A 172 12.16 3.22 0.38
N ALA A 173 13.01 4.23 0.37
CA ALA A 173 12.71 5.56 0.89
C ALA A 173 11.32 6.05 0.46
N LYS A 174 10.54 6.57 1.41
CA LYS A 174 9.18 7.09 1.23
C LYS A 174 8.10 6.05 0.90
N GLU A 175 8.43 4.83 0.48
CA GLU A 175 7.43 3.85 0.02
C GLU A 175 6.48 3.42 1.14
N GLY A 176 6.99 3.20 2.35
CA GLY A 176 6.13 2.92 3.50
C GLY A 176 5.15 4.05 3.80
N LEU A 177 5.63 5.29 3.84
CA LEU A 177 4.77 6.45 4.02
C LEU A 177 3.74 6.58 2.89
N ALA A 178 4.16 6.44 1.64
CA ALA A 178 3.27 6.53 0.48
C ALA A 178 2.17 5.45 0.52
N MET A 179 2.48 4.28 1.06
CA MET A 179 1.51 3.18 1.18
C MET A 179 0.46 3.44 2.27
N ILE A 180 0.83 3.99 3.42
CA ILE A 180 -0.13 4.18 4.52
C ILE A 180 -0.82 5.53 4.53
N ASN A 181 -0.24 6.56 3.89
CA ASN A 181 -0.84 7.89 3.84
C ASN A 181 -1.83 8.01 2.67
N GLY A 182 -3.11 8.15 3.02
CA GLY A 182 -4.20 8.30 2.07
C GLY A 182 -5.55 7.87 2.65
N THR A 183 -6.63 8.20 1.96
CA THR A 183 -8.03 8.00 2.41
C THR A 183 -8.75 6.89 1.66
N GLN A 184 -8.01 5.90 1.15
CA GLN A 184 -8.58 4.85 0.31
C GLN A 184 -9.56 3.96 1.07
N VAL A 185 -9.36 3.77 2.38
CA VAL A 185 -10.27 2.95 3.21
C VAL A 185 -11.56 3.69 3.45
N SER A 186 -11.51 4.93 3.91
CA SER A 186 -12.69 5.78 4.11
C SER A 186 -13.48 5.95 2.80
N THR A 187 -12.78 6.12 1.67
CA THR A 187 -13.39 6.24 0.35
C THR A 187 -14.07 4.93 -0.07
N ALA A 188 -13.43 3.77 0.12
CA ALA A 188 -14.02 2.48 -0.21
C ALA A 188 -15.26 2.17 0.61
N LEU A 189 -15.24 2.47 1.90
CA LEU A 189 -16.39 2.31 2.78
C LEU A 189 -17.55 3.23 2.34
N ALA A 190 -17.29 4.50 2.07
CA ALA A 190 -18.31 5.44 1.60
C ALA A 190 -18.92 4.98 0.26
N LEU A 191 -18.11 4.53 -0.70
CA LEU A 191 -18.60 4.02 -1.97
C LEU A 191 -19.46 2.77 -1.82
N ALA A 192 -19.11 1.88 -0.89
CA ALA A 192 -19.89 0.67 -0.61
C ALA A 192 -21.26 1.00 0.01
N GLU A 193 -21.33 1.96 0.91
CA GLU A 193 -22.61 2.40 1.53
C GLU A 193 -23.48 3.15 0.53
N ILE A 194 -22.92 4.05 -0.30
CA ILE A 194 -23.65 4.71 -1.38
C ILE A 194 -24.23 3.69 -2.35
N GLY A 195 -23.44 2.67 -2.72
CA GLY A 195 -23.91 1.60 -3.59
C GLY A 195 -25.06 0.78 -3.03
N ARG A 196 -25.12 0.59 -1.70
CA ARG A 196 -26.22 -0.09 -1.02
C ARG A 196 -27.50 0.74 -0.96
N ALA A 197 -27.39 2.07 -0.87
CA ALA A 197 -28.55 2.97 -0.79
C ALA A 197 -29.32 3.09 -2.13
N HIS A 198 -28.74 2.61 -3.24
CA HIS A 198 -29.32 2.70 -4.58
C HIS A 198 -29.81 1.34 -5.13
N VAL A 199 -29.85 0.30 -4.30
CA VAL A 199 -30.40 -1.02 -4.61
C VAL A 199 -31.62 -1.28 -3.70
#